data_e9a8ff1465c534c9b437c6437ec96d7f
#
_entry.id   e9a8ff1465c534c9b437c6437ec96d7f
#
_cell.length_a   1.000
_cell.length_b   1.000
_cell.length_c   1.000
_cell.angle_alpha   90.00
_cell.angle_beta   90.00
_cell.angle_gamma   90.00
#
_symmetry.space_group_name_H-M   'P 1'
#
loop_
_entity.id
_entity.type
_entity.pdbx_description
1 polymer ?
#
loop_
_entity_poly.entity_id
_entity_poly.type
_entity_poly.pdbx_seq_one_letter_code
_entity_poly.pdbx_strand_id
1 'polypeptide(L)'
;MKIAFTGDILIYESQDKGCIDKNGKRDYRPIFEQVKPLLDGADYVIGSFETTAAGAEAGYTHAATSFNTPDELLPALKWAGVDLLTTANNHCFDRGEAGMRRTIDKIVENGLEYTGTRLSGKDSNYLIKDFDGTKVAFLAYTYGTNSRSNGYIIPKGKDYLVNLTRPQDEPLHRPLWKRVASKLLSIVSKPKAGSGIQEDCVNAMEVANGRNELYEAKMLDTIREAKQEADIVIMCLHSGGQFNSKVGAYTQHLFDIISEGGADAIIGNHAHTTLPIYQQGNCFVASALGNFSFAPGEGYWVDGVEAEYSALLTLNIADKTIVGHKVDICKCVRNEMGLAITVPVNNEQEIEPINNRLK
;
A
#
# COMPACT_ATOMS: atom_id res chain seq x y z
N MET A 1 21.90 -10.24 -3.77
CA MET A 1 20.63 -9.78 -4.39
C MET A 1 20.02 -8.67 -3.54
N LYS A 2 19.43 -7.69 -4.19
CA LYS A 2 18.78 -6.53 -3.53
C LYS A 2 17.32 -6.45 -3.93
N ILE A 3 16.42 -6.45 -2.97
CA ILE A 3 14.98 -6.31 -3.20
C ILE A 3 14.52 -5.01 -2.56
N ALA A 4 13.94 -4.10 -3.35
CA ALA A 4 13.47 -2.81 -2.87
C ALA A 4 11.95 -2.78 -2.71
N PHE A 5 11.48 -2.01 -1.72
CA PHE A 5 10.06 -1.81 -1.40
C PHE A 5 9.76 -0.33 -1.29
N THR A 6 8.68 0.11 -1.95
CA THR A 6 8.19 1.48 -1.83
C THR A 6 7.08 1.59 -0.80
N GLY A 7 6.85 2.79 -0.30
CA GLY A 7 5.60 3.17 0.35
C GLY A 7 4.40 3.15 -0.61
N ASP A 8 3.27 3.69 -0.15
CA ASP A 8 2.02 3.68 -0.87
C ASP A 8 2.07 4.53 -2.15
N ILE A 9 1.62 3.93 -3.25
CA ILE A 9 1.47 4.56 -4.56
C ILE A 9 0.00 4.82 -4.78
N LEU A 10 -0.38 6.08 -4.72
CA LEU A 10 -1.72 6.57 -5.00
C LEU A 10 -1.64 7.89 -5.76
N ILE A 11 -2.62 8.19 -6.59
CA ILE A 11 -2.64 9.40 -7.44
C ILE A 11 -3.87 10.22 -7.12
N TYR A 12 -3.65 11.46 -6.67
CA TYR A 12 -4.69 12.45 -6.45
C TYR A 12 -5.08 13.14 -7.77
N GLU A 13 -6.26 13.77 -7.78
CA GLU A 13 -6.77 14.48 -8.96
C GLU A 13 -5.80 15.56 -9.47
N SER A 14 -5.12 16.28 -8.57
CA SER A 14 -4.15 17.31 -8.96
C SER A 14 -2.90 16.73 -9.62
N GLN A 15 -2.45 15.55 -9.15
CA GLN A 15 -1.33 14.84 -9.78
C GLN A 15 -1.72 14.38 -11.19
N ASP A 16 -2.91 13.79 -11.36
CA ASP A 16 -3.42 13.41 -12.69
C ASP A 16 -3.46 14.62 -13.62
N LYS A 17 -4.07 15.73 -13.17
CA LYS A 17 -4.13 16.97 -13.97
C LYS A 17 -2.75 17.52 -14.34
N GLY A 18 -1.79 17.44 -13.41
CA GLY A 18 -0.41 17.87 -13.63
C GLY A 18 0.37 16.99 -14.61
N CYS A 19 -0.09 15.74 -14.82
CA CYS A 19 0.51 14.80 -15.76
C CYS A 19 -0.07 14.88 -17.19
N ILE A 20 -1.03 15.78 -17.45
CA ILE A 20 -1.65 15.95 -18.75
C ILE A 20 -0.96 17.09 -19.51
N ASP A 21 -0.39 16.79 -20.66
CA ASP A 21 0.21 17.81 -21.54
C ASP A 21 -0.85 18.66 -22.27
N LYS A 22 -0.40 19.70 -22.98
CA LYS A 22 -1.25 20.61 -23.77
C LYS A 22 -2.06 19.91 -24.87
N ASN A 23 -1.72 18.69 -25.25
CA ASN A 23 -2.41 17.89 -26.25
C ASN A 23 -3.37 16.86 -25.62
N GLY A 24 -3.50 16.87 -24.28
CA GLY A 24 -4.35 15.94 -23.53
C GLY A 24 -3.71 14.57 -23.30
N LYS A 25 -2.41 14.39 -23.58
CA LYS A 25 -1.70 13.15 -23.35
C LYS A 25 -1.20 13.09 -21.90
N ARG A 26 -1.43 11.95 -21.24
CA ARG A 26 -0.93 11.68 -19.87
C ARG A 26 0.47 11.09 -19.88
N ASP A 27 1.32 11.56 -18.97
CA ASP A 27 2.63 11.00 -18.69
C ASP A 27 2.96 11.12 -17.19
N TYR A 28 3.02 9.98 -16.50
CA TYR A 28 3.32 9.94 -15.06
C TYR A 28 4.80 9.74 -14.76
N ARG A 29 5.67 9.55 -15.75
CA ARG A 29 7.12 9.36 -15.54
C ARG A 29 7.76 10.50 -14.76
N PRO A 30 7.40 11.79 -14.96
CA PRO A 30 7.97 12.89 -14.18
C PRO A 30 7.79 12.75 -12.66
N ILE A 31 6.75 12.03 -12.20
CA ILE A 31 6.55 11.79 -10.76
C ILE A 31 7.71 10.99 -10.17
N PHE A 32 8.28 10.05 -10.93
CA PHE A 32 9.25 9.07 -10.44
C PHE A 32 10.67 9.30 -10.99
N GLU A 33 10.87 10.28 -11.85
CA GLU A 33 12.13 10.50 -12.58
C GLU A 33 13.33 10.65 -11.64
N GLN A 34 13.17 11.39 -10.54
CA GLN A 34 14.27 11.66 -9.62
C GLN A 34 14.59 10.48 -8.69
N VAL A 35 13.63 9.60 -8.43
CA VAL A 35 13.85 8.39 -7.61
C VAL A 35 14.18 7.15 -8.44
N LYS A 36 14.01 7.21 -9.76
CA LYS A 36 14.34 6.11 -10.66
C LYS A 36 15.76 5.57 -10.46
N PRO A 37 16.83 6.39 -10.31
CA PRO A 37 18.17 5.87 -10.07
C PRO A 37 18.32 5.04 -8.79
N LEU A 38 17.49 5.30 -7.76
CA LEU A 38 17.47 4.48 -6.54
C LEU A 38 16.79 3.13 -6.81
N LEU A 39 15.69 3.13 -7.58
CA LEU A 39 14.97 1.91 -7.97
C LEU A 39 15.82 1.04 -8.90
N ASP A 40 16.52 1.63 -9.87
CA ASP A 40 17.46 0.93 -10.77
C ASP A 40 18.62 0.27 -10.01
N GLY A 41 18.88 0.67 -8.77
CA GLY A 41 19.91 0.08 -7.89
C GLY A 41 19.52 -1.25 -7.26
N ALA A 42 18.28 -1.72 -7.42
CA ALA A 42 17.77 -2.99 -6.93
C ALA A 42 17.61 -4.02 -8.06
N ASP A 43 17.68 -5.29 -7.73
CA ASP A 43 17.48 -6.39 -8.67
C ASP A 43 15.97 -6.68 -8.89
N TYR A 44 15.12 -6.26 -7.94
CA TYR A 44 13.65 -6.40 -8.00
C TYR A 44 12.97 -5.36 -7.11
N VAL A 45 11.94 -4.70 -7.63
CA VAL A 45 11.26 -3.60 -6.94
C VAL A 45 9.78 -3.90 -6.75
N ILE A 46 9.31 -3.79 -5.51
CA ILE A 46 7.93 -4.00 -5.11
C ILE A 46 7.28 -2.66 -4.75
N GLY A 47 6.15 -2.33 -5.41
CA GLY A 47 5.35 -1.15 -5.13
C GLY A 47 4.05 -1.48 -4.40
N SER A 48 3.67 -0.70 -3.39
CA SER A 48 2.34 -0.76 -2.76
C SER A 48 1.33 0.02 -3.59
N PHE A 49 0.50 -0.69 -4.39
CA PHE A 49 -0.43 -0.08 -5.34
C PHE A 49 -1.79 0.19 -4.69
N GLU A 50 -1.90 1.31 -3.98
CA GLU A 50 -3.08 1.66 -3.16
C GLU A 50 -4.16 2.40 -3.98
N THR A 51 -4.51 1.84 -5.14
CA THR A 51 -5.52 2.38 -6.05
C THR A 51 -6.08 1.29 -6.95
N THR A 52 -7.06 1.62 -7.79
CA THR A 52 -7.50 0.78 -8.92
C THR A 52 -7.11 1.40 -10.26
N ALA A 53 -6.99 0.59 -11.31
CA ALA A 53 -6.92 0.98 -12.70
C ALA A 53 -8.19 0.48 -13.41
N ALA A 54 -9.34 0.99 -12.99
CA ALA A 54 -10.66 0.54 -13.41
C ALA A 54 -11.16 1.22 -14.71
N GLY A 55 -10.38 2.15 -15.27
CA GLY A 55 -10.69 2.86 -16.50
C GLY A 55 -11.55 4.11 -16.32
N ALA A 56 -11.65 4.92 -17.40
CA ALA A 56 -12.34 6.21 -17.39
C ALA A 56 -13.86 6.07 -17.13
N GLU A 57 -14.48 5.01 -17.64
CA GLU A 57 -15.93 4.79 -17.47
C GLU A 57 -16.32 4.54 -16.03
N ALA A 58 -15.41 4.01 -15.19
CA ALA A 58 -15.62 3.85 -13.76
C ALA A 58 -15.43 5.16 -12.97
N GLY A 59 -15.05 6.25 -13.62
CA GLY A 59 -14.75 7.55 -13.04
C GLY A 59 -13.39 7.56 -12.34
N TYR A 60 -12.51 8.47 -12.77
CA TYR A 60 -11.22 8.68 -12.10
C TYR A 60 -11.37 9.32 -10.72
N THR A 61 -10.30 9.31 -9.95
CA THR A 61 -10.24 9.88 -8.60
C THR A 61 -10.68 11.36 -8.60
N HIS A 62 -11.69 11.66 -7.78
CA HIS A 62 -12.17 13.04 -7.54
C HIS A 62 -12.22 13.38 -6.05
N ALA A 63 -11.93 12.41 -5.19
CA ALA A 63 -11.95 12.57 -3.75
C ALA A 63 -10.87 11.72 -3.09
N ALA A 64 -10.38 12.15 -1.95
CA ALA A 64 -9.29 11.50 -1.21
C ALA A 64 -9.63 10.13 -0.61
N THR A 65 -10.84 9.62 -0.80
CA THR A 65 -11.32 8.38 -0.17
C THR A 65 -11.75 7.30 -1.15
N SER A 66 -11.52 7.52 -2.45
CA SER A 66 -11.94 6.56 -3.49
C SER A 66 -11.08 6.75 -4.73
N PHE A 67 -10.14 5.84 -4.91
CA PHE A 67 -9.10 5.95 -5.93
C PHE A 67 -9.41 5.11 -7.17
N ASN A 68 -9.21 5.72 -8.33
CA ASN A 68 -9.18 5.07 -9.63
C ASN A 68 -8.24 5.88 -10.54
N THR A 69 -7.12 5.31 -10.86
CA THR A 69 -6.03 5.95 -11.59
C THR A 69 -6.10 5.63 -13.07
N PRO A 70 -5.76 6.57 -13.96
CA PRO A 70 -5.58 6.30 -15.38
C PRO A 70 -4.53 5.20 -15.65
N ASP A 71 -4.76 4.43 -16.71
CA ASP A 71 -3.93 3.29 -17.09
C ASP A 71 -2.46 3.65 -17.32
N GLU A 72 -2.20 4.90 -17.73
CA GLU A 72 -0.86 5.43 -18.02
C GLU A 72 0.08 5.47 -16.82
N LEU A 73 -0.45 5.30 -15.59
CA LEU A 73 0.41 5.13 -14.41
C LEU A 73 1.20 3.82 -14.47
N LEU A 74 0.60 2.74 -14.94
CA LEU A 74 1.24 1.41 -14.93
C LEU A 74 2.50 1.36 -15.81
N PRO A 75 2.48 1.80 -17.09
CA PRO A 75 3.72 1.87 -17.87
C PRO A 75 4.74 2.86 -17.28
N ALA A 76 4.32 3.91 -16.57
CA ALA A 76 5.25 4.81 -15.89
C ALA A 76 5.94 4.14 -14.69
N LEU A 77 5.21 3.32 -13.92
CA LEU A 77 5.79 2.50 -12.84
C LEU A 77 6.78 1.46 -13.39
N LYS A 78 6.41 0.77 -14.49
CA LYS A 78 7.34 -0.16 -15.16
C LYS A 78 8.60 0.54 -15.65
N TRP A 79 8.44 1.72 -16.28
CA TRP A 79 9.57 2.54 -16.70
C TRP A 79 10.44 3.00 -15.51
N ALA A 80 9.83 3.30 -14.36
CA ALA A 80 10.54 3.69 -13.15
C ALA A 80 11.38 2.55 -12.54
N GLY A 81 11.10 1.30 -12.93
CA GLY A 81 11.83 0.11 -12.46
C GLY A 81 11.01 -0.79 -11.51
N VAL A 82 9.72 -0.52 -11.34
CA VAL A 82 8.83 -1.40 -10.54
C VAL A 82 8.59 -2.71 -11.30
N ASP A 83 8.63 -3.83 -10.59
CA ASP A 83 8.43 -5.19 -11.12
C ASP A 83 7.15 -5.82 -10.61
N LEU A 84 6.87 -5.70 -9.31
CA LEU A 84 5.72 -6.30 -8.63
C LEU A 84 4.89 -5.24 -7.93
N LEU A 85 3.56 -5.35 -8.05
CA LEU A 85 2.61 -4.52 -7.31
C LEU A 85 1.86 -5.35 -6.27
N THR A 86 1.86 -4.90 -5.01
CA THR A 86 0.96 -5.43 -3.99
C THR A 86 -0.40 -4.78 -4.14
N THR A 87 -1.44 -5.59 -4.31
CA THR A 87 -2.80 -5.14 -4.64
C THR A 87 -3.81 -5.37 -3.52
N ALA A 88 -3.42 -6.09 -2.44
CA ALA A 88 -4.25 -6.23 -1.25
C ALA A 88 -4.11 -4.97 -0.38
N ASN A 89 -5.06 -4.05 -0.50
CA ASN A 89 -5.17 -2.82 0.27
C ASN A 89 -6.64 -2.42 0.45
N ASN A 90 -6.89 -1.39 1.24
CA ASN A 90 -8.25 -0.94 1.53
C ASN A 90 -8.97 -0.30 0.31
N HIS A 91 -8.24 0.09 -0.74
CA HIS A 91 -8.77 0.68 -1.97
C HIS A 91 -8.97 -0.31 -3.13
N CYS A 92 -8.61 -1.59 -2.97
CA CYS A 92 -8.65 -2.58 -4.06
C CYS A 92 -10.05 -2.81 -4.67
N PHE A 93 -11.12 -2.47 -3.94
CA PHE A 93 -12.51 -2.53 -4.42
C PHE A 93 -13.20 -1.17 -4.54
N ASP A 94 -12.48 -0.09 -4.68
CA ASP A 94 -13.06 1.25 -4.86
C ASP A 94 -13.93 1.38 -6.12
N ARG A 95 -13.78 0.47 -7.06
CA ARG A 95 -14.63 0.31 -8.26
C ARG A 95 -15.22 -1.10 -8.35
N GLY A 96 -15.44 -1.73 -7.18
CA GLY A 96 -16.04 -3.07 -7.08
C GLY A 96 -15.18 -4.17 -7.69
N GLU A 97 -15.75 -5.38 -7.85
CA GLU A 97 -15.05 -6.53 -8.41
C GLU A 97 -14.58 -6.29 -9.85
N ALA A 98 -15.41 -5.64 -10.67
CA ALA A 98 -15.06 -5.36 -12.06
C ALA A 98 -13.80 -4.45 -12.14
N GLY A 99 -13.72 -3.42 -11.30
CA GLY A 99 -12.56 -2.54 -11.23
C GLY A 99 -11.31 -3.28 -10.78
N MET A 100 -11.40 -4.11 -9.75
CA MET A 100 -10.28 -4.92 -9.25
C MET A 100 -9.77 -5.88 -10.33
N ARG A 101 -10.68 -6.61 -11.02
CA ARG A 101 -10.30 -7.54 -12.10
C ARG A 101 -9.59 -6.82 -13.24
N ARG A 102 -10.16 -5.68 -13.69
CA ARG A 102 -9.54 -4.87 -14.72
C ARG A 102 -8.16 -4.35 -14.30
N THR A 103 -8.00 -3.99 -13.02
CA THR A 103 -6.70 -3.57 -12.48
C THR A 103 -5.65 -4.66 -12.66
N ILE A 104 -5.98 -5.90 -12.32
CA ILE A 104 -5.09 -7.06 -12.54
C ILE A 104 -4.74 -7.20 -14.02
N ASP A 105 -5.75 -7.19 -14.91
CA ASP A 105 -5.52 -7.32 -16.36
C ASP A 105 -4.55 -6.22 -16.86
N LYS A 106 -4.74 -4.97 -16.42
CA LYS A 106 -3.89 -3.85 -16.80
C LYS A 106 -2.47 -3.94 -16.24
N ILE A 107 -2.29 -4.44 -15.02
CA ILE A 107 -0.97 -4.71 -14.43
C ILE A 107 -0.21 -5.71 -15.32
N VAL A 108 -0.83 -6.83 -15.66
CA VAL A 108 -0.22 -7.89 -16.49
C VAL A 108 0.05 -7.40 -17.92
N GLU A 109 -0.89 -6.67 -18.54
CA GLU A 109 -0.71 -6.08 -19.87
C GLU A 109 0.51 -5.15 -19.97
N ASN A 110 0.89 -4.50 -18.87
CA ASN A 110 2.05 -3.62 -18.80
C ASN A 110 3.35 -4.34 -18.37
N GLY A 111 3.35 -5.67 -18.30
CA GLY A 111 4.52 -6.47 -17.94
C GLY A 111 4.94 -6.31 -16.49
N LEU A 112 4.00 -5.96 -15.61
CA LEU A 112 4.14 -5.94 -14.16
C LEU A 112 3.57 -7.24 -13.57
N GLU A 113 4.10 -7.65 -12.42
CA GLU A 113 3.56 -8.75 -11.65
C GLU A 113 2.68 -8.20 -10.51
N TYR A 114 1.87 -9.05 -9.88
CA TYR A 114 1.01 -8.66 -8.77
C TYR A 114 0.84 -9.78 -7.75
N THR A 115 0.48 -9.40 -6.53
CA THR A 115 0.07 -10.34 -5.47
C THR A 115 -0.92 -9.67 -4.51
N GLY A 116 -1.79 -10.49 -3.89
CA GLY A 116 -2.76 -10.03 -2.89
C GLY A 116 -4.21 -10.05 -3.33
N THR A 117 -4.53 -9.70 -4.59
CA THR A 117 -5.86 -9.92 -5.21
C THR A 117 -5.76 -11.04 -6.24
N ARG A 118 -6.89 -11.70 -6.57
CA ARG A 118 -6.92 -12.86 -7.46
C ARG A 118 -8.15 -12.87 -8.37
N LEU A 119 -8.01 -13.47 -9.53
CA LEU A 119 -9.10 -13.64 -10.51
C LEU A 119 -9.91 -14.92 -10.25
N SER A 120 -9.27 -15.93 -9.66
CA SER A 120 -9.84 -17.26 -9.44
C SER A 120 -9.42 -17.84 -8.09
N GLY A 121 -10.27 -18.67 -7.49
CA GLY A 121 -9.91 -19.45 -6.31
C GLY A 121 -8.86 -20.55 -6.54
N LYS A 122 -8.42 -20.72 -7.78
CA LYS A 122 -7.31 -21.62 -8.14
C LYS A 122 -5.96 -20.90 -8.21
N ASP A 123 -5.98 -19.56 -8.21
CA ASP A 123 -4.76 -18.76 -8.22
C ASP A 123 -4.08 -18.86 -6.85
N SER A 124 -2.74 -18.81 -6.83
CA SER A 124 -1.97 -18.82 -5.58
C SER A 124 -2.26 -17.61 -4.71
N ASN A 125 -2.13 -17.77 -3.40
CA ASN A 125 -2.21 -16.70 -2.41
C ASN A 125 -0.95 -15.81 -2.36
N TYR A 126 0.11 -16.23 -3.04
CA TYR A 126 1.42 -15.60 -3.06
C TYR A 126 2.10 -15.78 -4.42
N LEU A 127 3.09 -14.94 -4.68
CA LEU A 127 3.97 -15.04 -5.83
C LEU A 127 5.33 -15.56 -5.38
N ILE A 128 5.88 -16.56 -6.07
CA ILE A 128 7.27 -17.01 -5.88
C ILE A 128 8.12 -16.52 -7.06
N LYS A 129 9.25 -15.94 -6.74
CA LYS A 129 10.33 -15.62 -7.71
C LYS A 129 11.57 -16.40 -7.36
N ASP A 130 12.20 -16.94 -8.39
CA ASP A 130 13.50 -17.57 -8.28
C ASP A 130 14.58 -16.60 -8.79
N PHE A 131 15.49 -16.25 -7.91
CA PHE A 131 16.62 -15.37 -8.19
C PHE A 131 17.92 -16.20 -8.12
N ASP A 132 18.27 -16.82 -9.23
CA ASP A 132 19.47 -17.65 -9.36
C ASP A 132 19.59 -18.74 -8.28
N GLY A 133 18.48 -19.43 -8.00
CA GLY A 133 18.40 -20.52 -7.02
C GLY A 133 18.02 -20.07 -5.59
N THR A 134 17.78 -18.78 -5.37
CA THR A 134 17.14 -18.28 -4.14
C THR A 134 15.68 -17.96 -4.42
N LYS A 135 14.76 -18.75 -3.86
CA LYS A 135 13.33 -18.57 -4.02
C LYS A 135 12.78 -17.65 -2.94
N VAL A 136 12.10 -16.59 -3.36
CA VAL A 136 11.44 -15.63 -2.48
C VAL A 136 9.95 -15.66 -2.74
N ALA A 137 9.17 -15.89 -1.69
CA ALA A 137 7.71 -15.79 -1.73
C ALA A 137 7.26 -14.40 -1.25
N PHE A 138 6.44 -13.73 -2.06
CA PHE A 138 5.82 -12.45 -1.75
C PHE A 138 4.33 -12.66 -1.46
N LEU A 139 3.93 -12.39 -0.24
CA LEU A 139 2.55 -12.40 0.21
C LEU A 139 2.07 -10.95 0.37
N ALA A 140 0.81 -10.67 0.04
CA ALA A 140 0.21 -9.36 0.34
C ALA A 140 -1.16 -9.56 1.00
N TYR A 141 -1.37 -8.91 2.14
CA TYR A 141 -2.59 -8.99 2.95
C TYR A 141 -3.05 -7.60 3.37
N THR A 142 -4.37 -7.42 3.56
CA THR A 142 -4.95 -6.17 4.05
C THR A 142 -5.95 -6.40 5.18
N TYR A 143 -6.04 -5.41 6.08
CA TYR A 143 -7.02 -5.40 7.16
C TYR A 143 -8.47 -5.17 6.68
N GLY A 144 -8.65 -4.62 5.48
CA GLY A 144 -9.99 -4.26 5.00
C GLY A 144 -9.99 -3.76 3.55
N THR A 145 -11.17 -3.41 3.06
CA THR A 145 -11.41 -3.00 1.68
C THR A 145 -12.31 -1.77 1.57
N ASN A 146 -12.34 -0.93 2.60
CA ASN A 146 -13.24 0.23 2.67
C ASN A 146 -14.72 -0.09 2.39
N SER A 147 -15.16 -1.32 2.68
CA SER A 147 -16.53 -1.79 2.42
C SER A 147 -17.61 -0.92 3.08
N ARG A 148 -17.31 -0.28 4.21
CA ARG A 148 -18.20 0.70 4.86
C ARG A 148 -18.50 1.90 3.98
N SER A 149 -17.56 2.36 3.18
CA SER A 149 -17.64 3.58 2.35
C SER A 149 -17.98 3.27 0.90
N ASN A 150 -17.35 2.28 0.28
CA ASN A 150 -17.58 1.90 -1.12
C ASN A 150 -18.81 0.99 -1.30
N GLY A 151 -19.27 0.34 -0.22
CA GLY A 151 -20.48 -0.51 -0.21
C GLY A 151 -20.30 -1.88 -0.85
N TYR A 152 -19.07 -2.24 -1.28
CA TYR A 152 -18.81 -3.53 -1.88
C TYR A 152 -18.51 -4.60 -0.82
N ILE A 153 -19.36 -5.62 -0.77
CA ILE A 153 -19.15 -6.82 0.05
C ILE A 153 -18.82 -7.99 -0.88
N ILE A 154 -17.73 -8.68 -0.57
CA ILE A 154 -17.31 -9.88 -1.30
C ILE A 154 -18.43 -10.93 -1.21
N PRO A 155 -18.96 -11.40 -2.34
CA PRO A 155 -20.01 -12.42 -2.35
C PRO A 155 -19.51 -13.73 -1.72
N LYS A 156 -20.43 -14.44 -1.07
CA LYS A 156 -20.14 -15.78 -0.50
C LYS A 156 -19.52 -16.70 -1.57
N GLY A 157 -18.42 -17.35 -1.23
CA GLY A 157 -17.67 -18.23 -2.12
C GLY A 157 -16.68 -17.50 -3.04
N LYS A 158 -16.53 -16.18 -2.90
CA LYS A 158 -15.51 -15.38 -3.57
C LYS A 158 -14.45 -14.81 -2.63
N ASP A 159 -14.29 -15.40 -1.45
CA ASP A 159 -13.30 -14.97 -0.44
C ASP A 159 -11.85 -14.96 -0.98
N TYR A 160 -11.63 -15.65 -2.10
CA TYR A 160 -10.36 -15.69 -2.80
C TYR A 160 -9.99 -14.37 -3.47
N LEU A 161 -10.92 -13.45 -3.68
CA LEU A 161 -10.67 -12.22 -4.45
C LEU A 161 -9.58 -11.33 -3.85
N VAL A 162 -9.41 -11.35 -2.53
CA VAL A 162 -8.38 -10.58 -1.82
C VAL A 162 -7.97 -11.29 -0.52
N ASN A 163 -6.70 -11.20 -0.19
CA ASN A 163 -6.17 -11.72 1.06
C ASN A 163 -6.48 -10.75 2.21
N LEU A 164 -7.33 -11.17 3.14
CA LEU A 164 -7.78 -10.40 4.30
C LEU A 164 -7.24 -10.97 5.61
N THR A 165 -6.87 -10.08 6.55
CA THR A 165 -6.50 -10.48 7.92
C THR A 165 -7.71 -10.56 8.86
N ARG A 166 -8.87 -10.01 8.45
CA ARG A 166 -10.14 -10.03 9.18
C ARG A 166 -11.33 -9.91 8.23
N PRO A 167 -12.57 -10.17 8.68
CA PRO A 167 -13.76 -9.97 7.84
C PRO A 167 -13.92 -8.50 7.45
N GLN A 168 -14.53 -8.28 6.27
CA GLN A 168 -14.91 -6.93 5.85
C GLN A 168 -15.87 -6.30 6.85
N ASP A 169 -15.80 -4.97 6.99
CA ASP A 169 -16.79 -4.20 7.73
C ASP A 169 -18.14 -4.20 7.00
N GLU A 170 -19.22 -4.19 7.78
CA GLU A 170 -20.55 -4.05 7.21
C GLU A 170 -20.75 -2.63 6.62
N PRO A 171 -21.43 -2.51 5.46
CA PRO A 171 -21.74 -1.23 4.86
C PRO A 171 -22.55 -0.33 5.79
N LEU A 172 -22.22 0.96 5.79
CA LEU A 172 -23.02 1.94 6.53
C LEU A 172 -24.39 2.13 5.86
N HIS A 173 -25.43 1.52 6.41
CA HIS A 173 -26.81 1.78 6.01
C HIS A 173 -27.24 3.18 6.48
N ARG A 174 -26.81 4.23 5.75
CA ARG A 174 -27.28 5.59 6.01
C ARG A 174 -28.59 5.83 5.26
N PRO A 175 -29.69 6.23 5.94
CA PRO A 175 -30.92 6.64 5.27
C PRO A 175 -30.65 7.72 4.22
N LEU A 176 -31.40 7.69 3.11
CA LEU A 176 -31.18 8.58 1.95
C LEU A 176 -31.08 10.07 2.34
N TRP A 177 -31.93 10.52 3.28
CA TRP A 177 -31.93 11.89 3.78
C TRP A 177 -30.63 12.28 4.50
N LYS A 178 -29.97 11.34 5.23
CA LYS A 178 -28.65 11.59 5.85
C LYS A 178 -27.53 11.66 4.83
N ARG A 179 -27.64 10.91 3.71
CA ARG A 179 -26.69 11.00 2.58
C ARG A 179 -26.80 12.34 1.87
N VAL A 180 -28.03 12.84 1.65
CA VAL A 180 -28.29 14.17 1.05
C VAL A 180 -27.81 15.28 1.99
N ALA A 181 -28.13 15.19 3.28
CA ALA A 181 -27.72 16.18 4.28
C ALA A 181 -26.18 16.25 4.42
N SER A 182 -25.48 15.10 4.43
CA SER A 182 -24.02 15.09 4.49
C SER A 182 -23.37 15.68 3.22
N LYS A 183 -23.99 15.45 2.05
CA LYS A 183 -23.53 16.03 0.79
C LYS A 183 -23.74 17.56 0.73
N LEU A 184 -24.83 18.06 1.31
CA LEU A 184 -25.07 19.50 1.45
C LEU A 184 -24.13 20.16 2.47
N LEU A 185 -23.85 19.48 3.59
CA LEU A 185 -22.90 19.94 4.61
C LEU A 185 -21.46 19.94 4.09
N SER A 186 -21.06 18.98 3.26
CA SER A 186 -19.71 18.93 2.67
C SER A 186 -19.44 20.05 1.66
N ILE A 187 -20.51 20.65 1.09
CA ILE A 187 -20.39 21.83 0.20
C ILE A 187 -20.15 23.12 1.02
N VAL A 188 -20.60 23.15 2.27
CA VAL A 188 -20.55 24.36 3.13
C VAL A 188 -19.40 24.28 4.16
N SER A 189 -18.99 23.10 4.58
CA SER A 189 -17.88 22.90 5.52
C SER A 189 -16.62 22.55 4.76
N LYS A 190 -15.66 23.49 4.69
CA LYS A 190 -14.27 23.11 4.37
C LYS A 190 -13.84 22.05 5.39
N PRO A 191 -13.21 20.93 4.95
CA PRO A 191 -12.61 20.02 5.91
C PRO A 191 -11.67 20.83 6.79
N LYS A 192 -11.86 20.74 8.11
CA LYS A 192 -10.88 21.29 9.05
C LYS A 192 -9.61 20.47 8.85
N ALA A 193 -8.59 21.10 8.31
CA ALA A 193 -7.24 20.58 8.40
C ALA A 193 -6.96 20.28 9.89
N GLY A 194 -6.47 19.08 10.20
CA GLY A 194 -6.03 18.74 11.54
C GLY A 194 -7.07 18.11 12.48
N SER A 195 -8.09 17.43 12.00
CA SER A 195 -8.95 16.62 12.87
C SER A 195 -8.25 15.30 13.25
N GLY A 196 -7.26 15.40 14.11
CA GLY A 196 -6.79 14.32 14.96
C GLY A 196 -6.10 13.15 14.23
N ILE A 197 -4.88 12.89 14.64
CA ILE A 197 -4.24 11.59 14.50
C ILE A 197 -5.25 10.55 14.98
N GLN A 198 -5.80 9.75 14.06
CA GLN A 198 -6.68 8.66 14.45
C GLN A 198 -5.81 7.54 15.01
N GLU A 199 -6.14 7.07 16.19
CA GLU A 199 -5.65 5.78 16.65
C GLU A 199 -6.05 4.71 15.63
N ASP A 200 -5.37 3.56 15.64
CA ASP A 200 -5.64 2.45 14.74
C ASP A 200 -7.13 2.33 14.41
N CYS A 201 -7.46 2.42 13.14
CA CYS A 201 -8.84 2.22 12.68
C CYS A 201 -9.37 0.82 12.99
N VAL A 202 -8.47 -0.12 13.28
CA VAL A 202 -8.77 -1.45 13.83
C VAL A 202 -8.29 -1.45 15.29
N ASN A 203 -9.20 -1.35 16.21
CA ASN A 203 -8.90 -1.27 17.64
C ASN A 203 -8.80 -2.66 18.31
N ALA A 204 -8.36 -2.69 19.57
CA ALA A 204 -8.17 -3.94 20.33
C ALA A 204 -9.45 -4.81 20.46
N MET A 205 -10.65 -4.25 20.32
CA MET A 205 -11.90 -5.04 20.35
C MET A 205 -12.06 -5.92 19.13
N GLU A 206 -11.49 -5.52 17.97
CA GLU A 206 -11.48 -6.34 16.76
C GLU A 206 -10.63 -7.58 16.93
N VAL A 207 -9.53 -7.49 17.65
CA VAL A 207 -8.64 -8.63 17.97
C VAL A 207 -9.35 -9.66 18.84
N ALA A 208 -10.17 -9.23 19.79
CA ALA A 208 -10.96 -10.10 20.66
C ALA A 208 -12.19 -10.74 19.98
N ASN A 209 -12.48 -10.39 18.74
CA ASN A 209 -13.57 -10.94 17.99
C ASN A 209 -13.16 -12.27 17.32
N GLY A 210 -13.65 -13.41 17.77
CA GLY A 210 -13.33 -14.75 17.21
C GLY A 210 -13.50 -14.89 15.69
N ARG A 211 -14.14 -13.95 15.02
CA ARG A 211 -14.16 -13.89 13.55
C ARG A 211 -12.81 -13.57 12.91
N ASN A 212 -11.93 -12.85 13.61
CA ASN A 212 -10.57 -12.55 13.13
C ASN A 212 -9.72 -13.81 13.12
N GLU A 213 -9.81 -14.65 14.13
CA GLU A 213 -9.03 -15.89 14.28
C GLU A 213 -9.10 -16.78 13.04
N LEU A 214 -10.26 -16.84 12.38
CA LEU A 214 -10.43 -17.64 11.17
C LEU A 214 -9.62 -17.08 9.98
N TYR A 215 -9.54 -15.76 9.84
CA TYR A 215 -8.77 -15.11 8.79
C TYR A 215 -7.28 -15.16 9.08
N GLU A 216 -6.91 -14.94 10.33
CA GLU A 216 -5.53 -15.04 10.81
C GLU A 216 -4.99 -16.47 10.66
N ALA A 217 -5.76 -17.47 11.02
CA ALA A 217 -5.39 -18.88 10.81
C ALA A 217 -5.12 -19.20 9.33
N LYS A 218 -5.99 -18.76 8.42
CA LYS A 218 -5.80 -18.92 6.97
C LYS A 218 -4.53 -18.20 6.47
N MET A 219 -4.25 -17.01 6.98
CA MET A 219 -3.03 -16.26 6.66
C MET A 219 -1.79 -17.03 7.12
N LEU A 220 -1.81 -17.56 8.34
CA LEU A 220 -0.71 -18.35 8.90
C LEU A 220 -0.50 -19.66 8.15
N ASP A 221 -1.58 -20.32 7.70
CA ASP A 221 -1.47 -21.50 6.85
C ASP A 221 -0.80 -21.15 5.51
N THR A 222 -1.17 -20.02 4.90
CA THR A 222 -0.52 -19.53 3.67
C THR A 222 0.97 -19.23 3.87
N ILE A 223 1.37 -18.66 5.02
CA ILE A 223 2.79 -18.44 5.35
C ILE A 223 3.53 -19.77 5.44
N ARG A 224 2.94 -20.77 6.11
CA ARG A 224 3.54 -22.11 6.25
C ARG A 224 3.67 -22.82 4.91
N GLU A 225 2.67 -22.73 4.04
CA GLU A 225 2.72 -23.26 2.67
C GLU A 225 3.85 -22.57 1.86
N ALA A 226 3.90 -21.25 1.87
CA ALA A 226 4.95 -20.48 1.19
C ALA A 226 6.36 -20.85 1.70
N LYS A 227 6.51 -21.10 3.01
CA LYS A 227 7.78 -21.50 3.62
C LYS A 227 8.26 -22.92 3.20
N GLN A 228 7.34 -23.78 2.75
CA GLN A 228 7.70 -25.08 2.19
C GLN A 228 8.22 -24.99 0.74
N GLU A 229 7.85 -23.92 0.01
CA GLU A 229 8.15 -23.75 -1.41
C GLU A 229 9.24 -22.72 -1.70
N ALA A 230 9.54 -21.82 -0.73
CA ALA A 230 10.50 -20.75 -0.85
C ALA A 230 11.52 -20.73 0.29
N ASP A 231 12.70 -20.19 -0.01
CA ASP A 231 13.78 -20.01 0.97
C ASP A 231 13.46 -18.83 1.91
N ILE A 232 12.84 -17.77 1.36
CA ILE A 232 12.50 -16.53 2.07
C ILE A 232 11.01 -16.23 1.85
N VAL A 233 10.30 -15.87 2.92
CA VAL A 233 8.90 -15.44 2.89
C VAL A 233 8.78 -14.00 3.34
N ILE A 234 8.32 -13.12 2.46
CA ILE A 234 8.11 -11.69 2.72
C ILE A 234 6.62 -11.38 2.72
N MET A 235 6.12 -10.89 3.84
CA MET A 235 4.74 -10.43 3.99
C MET A 235 4.67 -8.91 3.75
N CYS A 236 3.97 -8.49 2.70
CA CYS A 236 3.56 -7.11 2.49
C CYS A 236 2.20 -6.90 3.17
N LEU A 237 2.19 -6.18 4.28
CA LEU A 237 1.01 -6.00 5.11
C LEU A 237 0.47 -4.57 4.99
N HIS A 238 -0.78 -4.44 4.53
CA HIS A 238 -1.48 -3.16 4.46
C HIS A 238 -2.44 -3.03 5.65
N SER A 239 -1.99 -2.45 6.75
CA SER A 239 -2.72 -2.37 8.02
C SER A 239 -2.27 -1.18 8.87
N GLY A 240 -3.12 -0.77 9.79
CA GLY A 240 -2.84 0.25 10.80
C GLY A 240 -3.81 1.42 10.77
N GLY A 241 -3.60 2.37 11.66
CA GLY A 241 -4.24 3.67 11.63
C GLY A 241 -3.48 4.62 10.71
N GLN A 242 -4.21 5.48 10.02
CA GLN A 242 -3.62 6.48 9.12
C GLN A 242 -3.05 7.67 9.92
N PHE A 243 -1.88 8.14 9.53
CA PHE A 243 -1.20 9.31 10.12
C PHE A 243 -0.89 9.19 11.61
N ASN A 244 -0.77 7.99 12.14
CA ASN A 244 -0.38 7.75 13.52
C ASN A 244 1.14 7.81 13.67
N SER A 245 1.61 8.29 14.82
CA SER A 245 3.03 8.38 15.14
C SER A 245 3.62 7.06 15.66
N LYS A 246 2.81 6.03 15.85
CA LYS A 246 3.19 4.71 16.40
C LYS A 246 2.30 3.61 15.82
N VAL A 247 2.79 2.40 15.89
CA VAL A 247 2.05 1.19 15.53
C VAL A 247 0.90 0.97 16.51
N GLY A 248 -0.29 0.67 16.01
CA GLY A 248 -1.45 0.36 16.83
C GLY A 248 -1.49 -1.10 17.28
N ALA A 249 -2.35 -1.38 18.26
CA ALA A 249 -2.40 -2.67 18.94
C ALA A 249 -2.73 -3.85 18.01
N TYR A 250 -3.67 -3.66 17.07
CA TYR A 250 -4.03 -4.73 16.13
C TYR A 250 -2.91 -5.00 15.11
N THR A 251 -2.29 -3.97 14.59
CA THR A 251 -1.16 -4.11 13.66
C THR A 251 0.03 -4.78 14.35
N GLN A 252 0.31 -4.43 15.60
CA GLN A 252 1.35 -5.11 16.38
C GLN A 252 1.01 -6.59 16.58
N HIS A 253 -0.23 -6.92 16.93
CA HIS A 253 -0.68 -8.31 17.01
C HIS A 253 -0.45 -9.06 15.69
N LEU A 254 -0.75 -8.45 14.55
CA LEU A 254 -0.48 -9.07 13.24
C LEU A 254 1.03 -9.30 13.03
N PHE A 255 1.88 -8.33 13.40
CA PHE A 255 3.34 -8.53 13.33
C PHE A 255 3.81 -9.71 14.18
N ASP A 256 3.25 -9.83 15.39
CA ASP A 256 3.59 -10.91 16.32
C ASP A 256 3.24 -12.28 15.70
N ILE A 257 2.01 -12.47 15.28
CA ILE A 257 1.57 -13.77 14.73
C ILE A 257 2.21 -14.11 13.37
N ILE A 258 2.47 -13.12 12.51
CA ILE A 258 3.14 -13.32 11.21
C ILE A 258 4.60 -13.73 11.43
N SER A 259 5.29 -13.06 12.35
CA SER A 259 6.67 -13.40 12.73
C SER A 259 6.76 -14.81 13.33
N GLU A 260 5.88 -15.13 14.28
CA GLU A 260 5.77 -16.48 14.89
C GLU A 260 5.37 -17.54 13.84
N GLY A 261 4.58 -17.17 12.85
CA GLY A 261 4.17 -18.01 11.72
C GLY A 261 5.30 -18.38 10.76
N GLY A 262 6.46 -17.72 10.86
CA GLY A 262 7.68 -18.04 10.13
C GLY A 262 7.98 -17.15 8.92
N ALA A 263 7.36 -15.98 8.80
CA ALA A 263 7.79 -14.98 7.82
C ALA A 263 9.19 -14.45 8.15
N ASP A 264 10.02 -14.25 7.12
CA ASP A 264 11.38 -13.73 7.27
C ASP A 264 11.41 -12.20 7.27
N ALA A 265 10.40 -11.56 6.63
CA ALA A 265 10.21 -10.11 6.69
C ALA A 265 8.73 -9.73 6.65
N ILE A 266 8.41 -8.60 7.29
CA ILE A 266 7.13 -7.91 7.21
C ILE A 266 7.39 -6.48 6.72
N ILE A 267 6.72 -6.09 5.63
CA ILE A 267 6.80 -4.76 5.04
C ILE A 267 5.42 -4.13 5.12
N GLY A 268 5.26 -3.19 6.04
CA GLY A 268 3.99 -2.52 6.32
C GLY A 268 3.77 -1.28 5.44
N ASN A 269 2.49 -1.02 5.16
CA ASN A 269 1.97 0.15 4.45
C ASN A 269 0.60 0.56 5.01
N HIS A 270 -0.08 1.56 4.48
CA HIS A 270 -1.37 2.13 4.91
C HIS A 270 -1.27 3.29 5.91
N ALA A 271 -0.28 3.33 6.78
CA ALA A 271 -0.20 4.37 7.80
C ALA A 271 0.02 5.78 7.21
N HIS A 272 0.42 5.91 5.94
CA HIS A 272 0.75 7.16 5.25
C HIS A 272 1.80 8.03 5.96
N THR A 273 2.55 7.42 6.86
CA THR A 273 3.72 7.98 7.55
C THR A 273 4.73 6.87 7.76
N THR A 274 5.99 7.23 7.94
CA THR A 274 7.04 6.26 8.26
C THR A 274 6.91 5.81 9.72
N LEU A 275 7.05 4.51 9.97
CA LEU A 275 7.00 3.90 11.30
C LEU A 275 8.23 3.01 11.52
N PRO A 276 8.55 2.60 12.78
CA PRO A 276 9.78 1.91 13.11
C PRO A 276 10.14 0.71 12.24
N ILE A 277 11.45 0.55 12.04
CA ILE A 277 12.08 -0.60 11.39
C ILE A 277 12.93 -1.31 12.44
N TYR A 278 12.69 -2.59 12.66
CA TYR A 278 13.36 -3.34 13.72
C TYR A 278 13.42 -4.84 13.43
N GLN A 279 14.16 -5.56 14.24
CA GLN A 279 14.23 -7.02 14.21
C GLN A 279 13.34 -7.60 15.31
N GLN A 280 12.41 -8.48 14.94
CA GLN A 280 11.53 -9.20 15.87
C GLN A 280 11.85 -10.70 15.80
N GLY A 281 12.65 -11.18 16.72
CA GLY A 281 13.18 -12.54 16.61
C GLY A 281 13.99 -12.72 15.33
N ASN A 282 13.60 -13.66 14.47
CA ASN A 282 14.22 -13.88 13.17
C ASN A 282 13.55 -13.10 12.03
N CYS A 283 12.47 -12.38 12.31
CA CYS A 283 11.71 -11.63 11.31
C CYS A 283 12.15 -10.16 11.29
N PHE A 284 12.48 -9.66 10.09
CA PHE A 284 12.72 -8.23 9.85
C PHE A 284 11.37 -7.53 9.73
N VAL A 285 11.15 -6.43 10.45
CA VAL A 285 9.89 -5.67 10.43
C VAL A 285 10.16 -4.22 10.01
N ALA A 286 9.54 -3.78 8.92
CA ALA A 286 9.37 -2.38 8.58
C ALA A 286 7.89 -2.04 8.78
N SER A 287 7.55 -1.32 9.84
CA SER A 287 6.17 -1.16 10.28
C SER A 287 5.30 -0.36 9.30
N ALA A 288 5.86 0.67 8.68
CA ALA A 288 5.26 1.37 7.54
C ALA A 288 6.30 2.20 6.78
N LEU A 289 6.19 2.21 5.46
CA LEU A 289 7.11 2.94 4.58
C LEU A 289 6.63 4.34 4.19
N GLY A 290 5.41 4.76 4.56
CA GLY A 290 4.84 6.07 4.22
C GLY A 290 4.35 6.18 2.78
N ASN A 291 4.27 7.40 2.26
CA ASN A 291 3.73 7.71 0.92
C ASN A 291 4.84 7.83 -0.12
N PHE A 292 4.92 6.90 -1.07
CA PHE A 292 5.87 7.00 -2.18
C PHE A 292 5.40 7.93 -3.30
N SER A 293 4.08 8.00 -3.53
CA SER A 293 3.48 8.99 -4.41
C SER A 293 2.30 9.64 -3.70
N PHE A 294 2.39 10.93 -3.42
CA PHE A 294 1.43 11.68 -2.62
C PHE A 294 1.37 13.13 -3.12
N ALA A 295 0.23 13.80 -2.94
CA ALA A 295 0.08 15.21 -3.29
C ALA A 295 0.04 16.07 -2.02
N PRO A 296 1.15 16.71 -1.60
CA PRO A 296 1.16 17.55 -0.43
C PRO A 296 0.10 18.66 -0.50
N GLY A 297 -0.67 18.82 0.60
CA GLY A 297 -1.76 19.79 0.70
C GLY A 297 -3.10 19.33 0.12
N GLU A 298 -3.22 18.09 -0.33
CA GLU A 298 -4.48 17.49 -0.77
C GLU A 298 -4.93 16.33 0.13
N GLY A 299 -6.23 16.06 0.08
CA GLY A 299 -6.82 14.95 0.82
C GLY A 299 -6.73 15.09 2.33
N TYR A 300 -6.30 14.02 2.99
CA TYR A 300 -6.05 13.99 4.42
C TYR A 300 -4.65 14.48 4.71
N TRP A 301 -4.49 15.78 4.88
CA TRP A 301 -3.25 16.34 5.38
C TRP A 301 -3.34 16.46 6.90
N VAL A 302 -2.38 15.88 7.61
CA VAL A 302 -2.24 16.01 9.05
C VAL A 302 -0.89 16.65 9.34
N ASP A 303 -0.90 17.82 9.98
CA ASP A 303 0.32 18.52 10.35
C ASP A 303 1.09 17.73 11.43
N GLY A 304 2.42 17.74 11.33
CA GLY A 304 3.32 17.18 12.35
C GLY A 304 3.52 15.66 12.30
N VAL A 305 3.08 15.00 11.22
CA VAL A 305 3.35 13.57 10.98
C VAL A 305 4.22 13.31 9.74
N GLU A 306 4.69 14.38 9.11
CA GLU A 306 5.59 14.34 7.94
C GLU A 306 5.13 13.33 6.87
N ALA A 307 3.82 13.40 6.51
CA ALA A 307 3.20 12.49 5.56
C ALA A 307 3.74 12.59 4.13
N GLU A 308 4.47 13.65 3.82
CA GLU A 308 5.19 13.84 2.57
C GLU A 308 6.44 12.97 2.44
N TYR A 309 6.93 12.38 3.54
CA TYR A 309 8.12 11.52 3.53
C TYR A 309 7.76 10.05 3.43
N SER A 310 8.65 9.31 2.78
CA SER A 310 8.61 7.85 2.71
C SER A 310 10.00 7.24 2.82
N ALA A 311 10.04 5.99 3.22
CA ALA A 311 11.24 5.16 3.21
C ALA A 311 11.22 4.26 1.98
N LEU A 312 12.21 4.37 1.10
CA LEU A 312 12.52 3.35 0.11
C LEU A 312 13.44 2.33 0.79
N LEU A 313 12.88 1.18 1.12
CA LEU A 313 13.59 0.12 1.83
C LEU A 313 14.21 -0.86 0.83
N THR A 314 15.49 -1.15 0.96
CA THR A 314 16.17 -2.21 0.21
C THR A 314 16.67 -3.29 1.16
N LEU A 315 16.20 -4.53 0.99
CA LEU A 315 16.72 -5.71 1.68
C LEU A 315 17.88 -6.29 0.89
N ASN A 316 18.98 -6.58 1.58
CA ASN A 316 20.11 -7.30 1.04
C ASN A 316 19.98 -8.80 1.37
N ILE A 317 20.01 -9.64 0.35
CA ILE A 317 19.83 -11.08 0.49
C ILE A 317 21.10 -11.77 -0.01
N ALA A 318 21.65 -12.66 0.81
CA ALA A 318 22.74 -13.56 0.48
C ALA A 318 22.52 -14.90 1.16
N ASP A 319 23.00 -15.97 0.56
CA ASP A 319 22.94 -17.33 1.11
C ASP A 319 21.53 -17.70 1.63
N LYS A 320 20.49 -17.32 0.84
CA LYS A 320 19.08 -17.57 1.14
C LYS A 320 18.56 -16.93 2.44
N THR A 321 19.22 -15.86 2.89
CA THR A 321 18.85 -15.12 4.10
C THR A 321 18.91 -13.61 3.88
N ILE A 322 18.16 -12.86 4.69
CA ILE A 322 18.23 -11.40 4.74
C ILE A 322 19.45 -11.04 5.60
N VAL A 323 20.51 -10.50 4.98
CA VAL A 323 21.78 -10.19 5.65
C VAL A 323 21.90 -8.72 6.05
N GLY A 324 20.95 -7.88 5.68
CA GLY A 324 20.94 -6.47 6.04
C GLY A 324 19.93 -5.68 5.21
N HIS A 325 19.84 -4.38 5.50
CA HIS A 325 18.97 -3.47 4.78
C HIS A 325 19.60 -2.10 4.58
N LYS A 326 19.04 -1.33 3.66
CA LYS A 326 19.30 0.09 3.45
C LYS A 326 17.97 0.83 3.38
N VAL A 327 17.93 2.05 3.91
CA VAL A 327 16.79 2.95 3.78
C VAL A 327 17.25 4.23 3.10
N ASP A 328 16.61 4.59 2.01
CA ASP A 328 16.73 5.89 1.36
C ASP A 328 15.45 6.69 1.64
N ILE A 329 15.58 7.88 2.21
CA ILE A 329 14.43 8.74 2.48
C ILE A 329 14.04 9.48 1.21
N CYS A 330 12.77 9.38 0.85
CA CYS A 330 12.16 10.11 -0.26
C CYS A 330 11.13 11.12 0.29
N LYS A 331 10.84 12.14 -0.51
CA LYS A 331 9.86 13.18 -0.18
C LYS A 331 8.99 13.50 -1.39
N CYS A 332 7.70 13.61 -1.17
CA CYS A 332 6.78 14.16 -2.17
C CYS A 332 6.77 15.69 -2.08
N VAL A 333 7.13 16.36 -3.16
CA VAL A 333 7.20 17.82 -3.25
C VAL A 333 6.46 18.32 -4.48
N ARG A 334 6.00 19.57 -4.47
CA ARG A 334 5.52 20.21 -5.71
C ARG A 334 6.69 20.87 -6.43
N ASN A 335 6.89 20.52 -7.69
CA ASN A 335 7.88 21.18 -8.55
C ASN A 335 7.41 22.58 -8.97
N GLU A 336 8.23 23.31 -9.72
CA GLU A 336 7.94 24.67 -10.21
C GLU A 336 6.67 24.76 -11.05
N MET A 337 6.26 23.65 -11.68
CA MET A 337 5.01 23.56 -12.45
C MET A 337 3.80 23.16 -11.60
N GLY A 338 3.98 22.95 -10.28
CA GLY A 338 2.93 22.54 -9.35
C GLY A 338 2.62 21.03 -9.35
N LEU A 339 3.32 20.23 -10.18
CA LEU A 339 3.17 18.77 -10.17
C LEU A 339 3.82 18.20 -8.91
N ALA A 340 3.09 17.35 -8.19
CA ALA A 340 3.65 16.60 -7.06
C ALA A 340 4.52 15.45 -7.60
N ILE A 341 5.82 15.50 -7.25
CA ILE A 341 6.83 14.52 -7.64
C ILE A 341 7.50 13.92 -6.42
N THR A 342 8.09 12.75 -6.56
CA THR A 342 8.88 12.09 -5.53
C THR A 342 10.36 12.34 -5.77
N VAL A 343 11.07 12.82 -4.74
CA VAL A 343 12.49 13.14 -4.80
C VAL A 343 13.26 12.45 -3.68
N PRO A 344 14.53 12.05 -3.89
CA PRO A 344 15.38 11.58 -2.81
C PRO A 344 15.80 12.76 -1.91
N VAL A 345 15.92 12.51 -0.60
CA VAL A 345 16.37 13.52 0.38
C VAL A 345 17.74 13.12 0.91
N ASN A 346 18.75 14.00 0.68
CA ASN A 346 20.12 13.76 1.09
C ASN A 346 20.57 14.72 2.21
N ASN A 347 19.72 15.64 2.67
CA ASN A 347 20.04 16.58 3.74
C ASN A 347 19.86 15.89 5.11
N GLU A 348 20.95 15.63 5.81
CA GLU A 348 20.95 14.94 7.10
C GLU A 348 20.06 15.63 8.15
N GLN A 349 20.06 16.96 8.20
CA GLN A 349 19.23 17.71 9.15
C GLN A 349 17.74 17.58 8.85
N GLU A 350 17.38 17.47 7.58
CA GLU A 350 15.99 17.31 7.13
C GLU A 350 15.47 15.90 7.43
N ILE A 351 16.31 14.87 7.26
CA ILE A 351 15.91 13.47 7.46
C ILE A 351 16.06 13.00 8.90
N GLU A 352 16.69 13.75 9.79
CA GLU A 352 16.90 13.36 11.19
C GLU A 352 15.60 13.01 11.94
N PRO A 353 14.50 13.81 11.85
CA PRO A 353 13.23 13.45 12.47
C PRO A 353 12.66 12.13 11.94
N ILE A 354 12.80 11.89 10.62
CA ILE A 354 12.33 10.67 9.99
C ILE A 354 13.16 9.47 10.44
N ASN A 355 14.50 9.60 10.43
CA ASN A 355 15.40 8.55 10.92
C ASN A 355 15.16 8.21 12.39
N ASN A 356 14.80 9.19 13.22
CA ASN A 356 14.46 8.95 14.62
C ASN A 356 13.13 8.21 14.78
N ARG A 357 12.18 8.40 13.87
CA ARG A 357 10.92 7.65 13.85
C ARG A 357 11.11 6.22 13.35
N LEU A 358 12.08 5.98 12.48
CA LEU A 358 12.39 4.65 11.97
C LEU A 358 13.15 3.75 12.97
N LYS A 359 13.65 4.30 14.06
CA LYS A 359 14.29 3.58 15.19
C LYS A 359 13.23 3.10 16.18
#